data_2651c684c33dd093705b0365289eb57a
#
_entry.id   2651c684c33dd093705b0365289eb57a
#
_cell.length_a   1.000
_cell.length_b   1.000
_cell.length_c   1.000
_cell.angle_alpha   90.00
_cell.angle_beta   90.00
_cell.angle_gamma   90.00
#
_symmetry.space_group_name_H-M   'P 1'
#
loop_
_entity.id
_entity.type
_entity.pdbx_description
1 polymer ?
#
loop_
_entity_poly.entity_id
_entity_poly.type
_entity_poly.pdbx_seq_one_letter_code
_entity_poly.pdbx_strand_id
1 'polypeptide(L)'
;NVVNKALPYVGGGMVLTSIGVIGGLSMMATPLFMPLFWVAMIGNLVLFFVAQNVAMKGNNATALPLLSVYSLITGFTLSGLVALAGAVAGVGAVGTAALATGITFVIASIVGRRMSDSVGQALSGVVGLGLIGLILAMVVQFIGGIFAPAMFHGTSFELMIAGFGTVLFVGAAFVDFYTMPRSYRDDQYLAGALSMYLTYINLFIFILRLIIVLNG
;
A
#
# COMPACT_ATOMS: atom_id res chain seq x y z
N ASN A 1 -3.03 -23.01 7.62
CA ASN A 1 -3.77 -21.89 7.07
C ASN A 1 -2.79 -20.86 6.49
N VAL A 2 -2.92 -20.56 5.21
CA VAL A 2 -2.04 -19.64 4.45
C VAL A 2 -1.98 -18.24 5.09
N VAL A 3 -3.09 -17.74 5.61
CA VAL A 3 -3.16 -16.42 6.26
C VAL A 3 -2.25 -16.34 7.49
N ASN A 4 -2.32 -17.35 8.35
CA ASN A 4 -1.50 -17.37 9.56
C ASN A 4 -0.01 -17.50 9.25
N LYS A 5 0.33 -18.19 8.16
CA LYS A 5 1.71 -18.26 7.65
C LYS A 5 2.18 -16.94 7.05
N ALA A 6 1.28 -16.20 6.40
CA ALA A 6 1.61 -14.93 5.72
C ALA A 6 1.80 -13.75 6.68
N LEU A 7 1.00 -13.66 7.74
CA LEU A 7 0.98 -12.51 8.65
C LEU A 7 2.34 -12.09 9.23
N PRO A 8 3.21 -13.01 9.70
CA PRO A 8 4.53 -12.62 10.20
C PRO A 8 5.39 -11.91 9.14
N TYR A 9 5.27 -12.30 7.87
CA TYR A 9 6.00 -11.69 6.76
C TYR A 9 5.44 -10.33 6.38
N VAL A 10 4.15 -10.12 6.55
CA VAL A 10 3.54 -8.77 6.43
C VAL A 10 4.13 -7.85 7.49
N GLY A 11 4.17 -8.29 8.74
CA GLY A 11 4.80 -7.53 9.83
C GLY A 11 6.27 -7.25 9.59
N GLY A 12 7.03 -8.25 9.14
CA GLY A 12 8.43 -8.09 8.75
C GLY A 12 8.62 -7.08 7.63
N GLY A 13 7.75 -7.11 6.62
CA GLY A 13 7.72 -6.13 5.53
C GLY A 13 7.49 -4.70 6.02
N MET A 14 6.60 -4.53 6.99
CA MET A 14 6.34 -3.20 7.59
C MET A 14 7.56 -2.67 8.35
N VAL A 15 8.27 -3.53 9.09
CA VAL A 15 9.52 -3.15 9.78
C VAL A 15 10.58 -2.72 8.76
N LEU A 16 10.77 -3.50 7.69
CA LEU A 16 11.72 -3.16 6.62
C LEU A 16 11.33 -1.86 5.91
N THR A 17 10.04 -1.65 5.68
CA THR A 17 9.53 -0.39 5.11
C THR A 17 9.85 0.80 6.02
N SER A 18 9.68 0.65 7.33
CA SER A 18 10.05 1.70 8.30
C SER A 18 11.54 2.01 8.25
N ILE A 19 12.41 1.00 8.12
CA ILE A 19 13.85 1.18 7.94
C ILE A 19 14.12 1.92 6.62
N GLY A 20 13.46 1.56 5.54
CA GLY A 20 13.55 2.23 4.24
C GLY A 20 13.14 3.70 4.31
N VAL A 21 12.07 4.02 5.04
CA VAL A 21 11.64 5.41 5.28
C VAL A 21 12.72 6.22 5.99
N ILE A 22 13.30 5.67 7.06
CA ILE A 22 14.38 6.32 7.80
C ILE A 22 15.59 6.57 6.89
N GLY A 23 15.97 5.57 6.08
CA GLY A 23 17.04 5.71 5.08
C GLY A 23 16.76 6.82 4.08
N GLY A 24 15.54 6.89 3.55
CA GLY A 24 15.11 7.93 2.62
C GLY A 24 15.12 9.33 3.26
N LEU A 25 14.62 9.47 4.47
CA LEU A 25 14.63 10.73 5.22
C LEU A 25 16.05 11.23 5.47
N SER A 26 16.98 10.33 5.78
CA SER A 26 18.40 10.69 6.01
C SER A 26 19.10 11.16 4.74
N MET A 27 18.67 10.70 3.56
CA MET A 27 19.24 11.05 2.27
C MET A 27 18.54 12.22 1.58
N MET A 28 17.40 12.68 2.09
CA MET A 28 16.51 13.64 1.42
C MET A 28 17.20 14.98 1.13
N ALA A 29 18.12 15.42 1.97
CA ALA A 29 18.87 16.66 1.79
C ALA A 29 20.05 16.52 0.82
N THR A 30 20.35 15.31 0.34
CA THR A 30 21.47 15.06 -0.58
C THR A 30 21.01 15.19 -2.04
N PRO A 31 21.91 15.59 -2.98
CA PRO A 31 21.55 15.68 -4.39
C PRO A 31 21.29 14.30 -5.04
N LEU A 32 21.69 13.22 -4.37
CA LEU A 32 21.46 11.84 -4.84
C LEU A 32 20.03 11.35 -4.61
N PHE A 33 19.24 12.02 -3.74
CA PHE A 33 17.90 11.55 -3.37
C PHE A 33 16.97 11.44 -4.58
N MET A 34 16.85 12.50 -5.38
CA MET A 34 15.92 12.51 -6.52
C MET A 34 16.25 11.48 -7.61
N PRO A 35 17.50 11.36 -8.07
CA PRO A 35 17.85 10.27 -8.99
C PRO A 35 17.55 8.87 -8.43
N LEU A 36 17.92 8.61 -7.17
CA LEU A 36 17.65 7.34 -6.52
C LEU A 36 16.16 7.08 -6.32
N PHE A 37 15.38 8.12 -6.02
CA PHE A 37 13.92 8.01 -5.90
C PHE A 37 13.28 7.50 -7.20
N TRP A 38 13.64 8.07 -8.35
CA TRP A 38 13.10 7.64 -9.64
C TRP A 38 13.56 6.23 -10.02
N VAL A 39 14.82 5.88 -9.77
CA VAL A 39 15.33 4.52 -9.99
C VAL A 39 14.59 3.53 -9.07
N ALA A 40 14.38 3.91 -7.81
CA ALA A 40 13.65 3.10 -6.84
C ALA A 40 12.19 2.90 -7.26
N MET A 41 11.49 3.93 -7.74
CA MET A 41 10.11 3.84 -8.23
C MET A 41 9.97 2.84 -9.37
N ILE A 42 10.82 2.97 -10.39
CA ILE A 42 10.79 2.10 -11.56
C ILE A 42 11.23 0.69 -11.19
N GLY A 43 12.33 0.56 -10.46
CA GLY A 43 12.86 -0.72 -10.02
C GLY A 43 11.89 -1.48 -9.12
N ASN A 44 11.18 -0.78 -8.26
CA ASN A 44 10.19 -1.37 -7.35
C ASN A 44 8.99 -1.94 -8.10
N LEU A 45 8.55 -1.28 -9.17
CA LEU A 45 7.48 -1.78 -10.02
C LEU A 45 7.88 -3.11 -10.69
N VAL A 46 9.08 -3.18 -11.25
CA VAL A 46 9.62 -4.42 -11.86
C VAL A 46 9.78 -5.50 -10.80
N LEU A 47 10.33 -5.15 -9.65
CA LEU A 47 10.58 -6.09 -8.54
C LEU A 47 9.27 -6.67 -8.00
N PHE A 48 8.20 -5.89 -7.95
CA PHE A 48 6.88 -6.37 -7.56
C PHE A 48 6.42 -7.53 -8.45
N PHE A 49 6.46 -7.36 -9.78
CA PHE A 49 6.02 -8.41 -10.70
C PHE A 49 6.89 -9.66 -10.62
N VAL A 50 8.19 -9.49 -10.46
CA VAL A 50 9.13 -10.62 -10.30
C VAL A 50 8.84 -11.35 -8.98
N ALA A 51 8.73 -10.64 -7.88
CA ALA A 51 8.46 -11.22 -6.56
C ALA A 51 7.12 -11.95 -6.52
N GLN A 52 6.07 -11.36 -7.10
CA GLN A 52 4.75 -11.97 -7.17
C GLN A 52 4.75 -13.26 -7.99
N ASN A 53 5.40 -13.24 -9.16
CA ASN A 53 5.51 -14.43 -10.00
C ASN A 53 6.24 -15.57 -9.29
N VAL A 54 7.38 -15.28 -8.65
CA VAL A 54 8.17 -16.27 -7.91
C VAL A 54 7.40 -16.81 -6.71
N ALA A 55 6.73 -15.94 -5.97
CA ALA A 55 5.94 -16.32 -4.78
C ALA A 55 4.70 -17.17 -5.16
N MET A 56 4.03 -16.84 -6.26
CA MET A 56 2.87 -17.61 -6.75
C MET A 56 3.25 -19.04 -7.20
N LYS A 57 4.49 -19.26 -7.59
CA LYS A 57 5.02 -20.60 -7.87
C LYS A 57 5.38 -21.40 -6.60
N GLY A 58 5.24 -20.82 -5.42
CA GLY A 58 5.61 -21.44 -4.15
C GLY A 58 7.12 -21.47 -3.89
N ASN A 59 7.93 -20.77 -4.67
CA ASN A 59 9.37 -20.68 -4.49
C ASN A 59 9.71 -19.63 -3.40
N ASN A 60 9.48 -20.01 -2.16
CA ASN A 60 9.61 -19.12 -1.01
C ASN A 60 11.07 -18.75 -0.71
N ALA A 61 12.00 -19.64 -1.00
CA ALA A 61 13.43 -19.37 -0.81
C ALA A 61 13.93 -18.19 -1.64
N THR A 62 13.43 -18.04 -2.88
CA THR A 62 13.74 -16.92 -3.77
C THR A 62 12.81 -15.73 -3.52
N ALA A 63 11.54 -15.96 -3.21
CA ALA A 63 10.56 -14.90 -2.97
C ALA A 63 10.86 -14.07 -1.72
N LEU A 64 11.37 -14.68 -0.66
CA LEU A 64 11.63 -13.98 0.60
C LEU A 64 12.67 -12.85 0.48
N PRO A 65 13.84 -13.05 -0.13
CA PRO A 65 14.77 -11.94 -0.38
C PRO A 65 14.17 -10.85 -1.28
N LEU A 66 13.42 -11.23 -2.31
CA LEU A 66 12.78 -10.27 -3.22
C LEU A 66 11.74 -9.42 -2.49
N LEU A 67 10.92 -10.04 -1.64
CA LEU A 67 9.94 -9.32 -0.81
C LEU A 67 10.62 -8.38 0.18
N SER A 68 11.74 -8.82 0.77
CA SER A 68 12.51 -8.00 1.72
C SER A 68 13.08 -6.75 1.06
N VAL A 69 13.71 -6.90 -0.11
CA VAL A 69 14.23 -5.76 -0.89
C VAL A 69 13.10 -4.86 -1.36
N TYR A 70 12.00 -5.44 -1.84
CA TYR A 70 10.80 -4.70 -2.23
C TYR A 70 10.28 -3.82 -1.09
N SER A 71 10.20 -4.37 0.13
CA SER A 71 9.72 -3.64 1.31
C SER A 71 10.63 -2.48 1.70
N LEU A 72 11.95 -2.67 1.64
CA LEU A 72 12.93 -1.61 1.89
C LEU A 72 12.81 -0.48 0.87
N ILE A 73 12.75 -0.81 -0.42
CA ILE A 73 12.63 0.17 -1.51
C ILE A 73 11.29 0.91 -1.41
N THR A 74 10.22 0.21 -1.08
CA THR A 74 8.91 0.84 -0.85
C THR A 74 9.00 1.90 0.25
N GLY A 75 9.67 1.60 1.36
CA GLY A 75 9.90 2.57 2.43
C GLY A 75 10.69 3.78 1.97
N PHE A 76 11.73 3.58 1.19
CA PHE A 76 12.51 4.67 0.61
C PHE A 76 11.63 5.58 -0.27
N THR A 77 10.77 5.01 -1.11
CA THR A 77 9.85 5.79 -1.96
C THR A 77 8.77 6.53 -1.17
N LEU A 78 8.42 6.06 0.04
CA LEU A 78 7.45 6.70 0.93
C LEU A 78 8.04 7.85 1.76
N SER A 79 9.35 7.99 1.82
CA SER A 79 10.01 8.96 2.69
C SER A 79 9.56 10.41 2.42
N GLY A 80 9.34 10.78 1.16
CA GLY A 80 8.84 12.10 0.77
C GLY A 80 7.45 12.39 1.32
N LEU A 81 6.53 11.44 1.21
CA LEU A 81 5.18 11.56 1.74
C LEU A 81 5.17 11.65 3.27
N VAL A 82 5.98 10.84 3.93
CA VAL A 82 6.14 10.86 5.40
C VAL A 82 6.71 12.20 5.88
N ALA A 83 7.72 12.73 5.18
CA ALA A 83 8.27 14.05 5.49
C ALA A 83 7.22 15.16 5.32
N LEU A 84 6.43 15.11 4.25
CA LEU A 84 5.36 16.09 4.02
C LEU A 84 4.29 16.00 5.10
N ALA A 85 3.86 14.81 5.49
CA ALA A 85 2.90 14.62 6.56
C ALA A 85 3.41 15.17 7.90
N GLY A 86 4.67 14.91 8.21
CA GLY A 86 5.30 15.45 9.42
C GLY A 86 5.36 16.97 9.42
N ALA A 87 5.63 17.60 8.29
CA ALA A 87 5.69 19.05 8.14
C ALA A 87 4.31 19.72 8.21
N VAL A 88 3.28 19.13 7.59
CA VAL A 88 1.93 19.73 7.48
C VAL A 88 1.07 19.41 8.69
N ALA A 89 1.09 18.16 9.16
CA ALA A 89 0.17 17.68 10.20
C ALA A 89 0.86 17.19 11.48
N GLY A 90 2.20 17.27 11.52
CA GLY A 90 2.99 16.82 12.67
C GLY A 90 3.35 15.32 12.60
N VAL A 91 4.34 14.94 13.39
CA VAL A 91 4.84 13.55 13.44
C VAL A 91 3.75 12.56 13.88
N GLY A 92 2.83 13.00 14.74
CA GLY A 92 1.69 12.20 15.17
C GLY A 92 0.76 11.75 14.04
N ALA A 93 0.74 12.45 12.91
CA ALA A 93 -0.06 12.08 11.74
C ALA A 93 0.35 10.72 11.16
N VAL A 94 1.66 10.47 11.09
CA VAL A 94 2.22 9.19 10.61
C VAL A 94 1.82 8.04 11.55
N GLY A 95 1.93 8.25 12.84
CA GLY A 95 1.50 7.29 13.86
C GLY A 95 0.00 7.02 13.80
N THR A 96 -0.82 8.05 13.61
CA THR A 96 -2.28 7.93 13.46
C THR A 96 -2.64 7.12 12.21
N ALA A 97 -2.01 7.39 11.06
CA ALA A 97 -2.25 6.64 9.84
C ALA A 97 -1.85 5.17 9.99
N ALA A 98 -0.70 4.89 10.61
CA ALA A 98 -0.25 3.53 10.88
C ALA A 98 -1.20 2.78 11.82
N LEU A 99 -1.65 3.43 12.89
CA LEU A 99 -2.59 2.85 13.85
C LEU A 99 -3.96 2.58 13.22
N ALA A 100 -4.52 3.53 12.48
CA ALA A 100 -5.80 3.36 11.78
C ALA A 100 -5.74 2.22 10.77
N THR A 101 -4.64 2.11 10.04
CA THR A 101 -4.41 0.99 9.12
C THR A 101 -4.33 -0.34 9.85
N GLY A 102 -3.57 -0.40 10.94
CA GLY A 102 -3.44 -1.60 11.76
C GLY A 102 -4.77 -2.06 12.37
N ILE A 103 -5.56 -1.15 12.90
CA ILE A 103 -6.90 -1.45 13.45
C ILE A 103 -7.81 -1.99 12.35
N THR A 104 -7.80 -1.38 11.16
CA THR A 104 -8.57 -1.86 10.00
C THR A 104 -8.20 -3.30 9.66
N PHE A 105 -6.92 -3.63 9.64
CA PHE A 105 -6.45 -4.99 9.36
C PHE A 105 -6.88 -5.99 10.44
N VAL A 106 -6.84 -5.63 11.71
CA VAL A 106 -7.33 -6.48 12.78
C VAL A 106 -8.83 -6.79 12.59
N ILE A 107 -9.64 -5.77 12.36
CA ILE A 107 -11.08 -5.95 12.10
C ILE A 107 -11.30 -6.79 10.85
N ALA A 108 -10.61 -6.47 9.75
CA ALA A 108 -10.70 -7.19 8.49
C ALA A 108 -10.29 -8.67 8.64
N SER A 109 -9.29 -8.96 9.46
CA SER A 109 -8.84 -10.34 9.72
C SER A 109 -9.91 -11.19 10.41
N ILE A 110 -10.73 -10.59 11.24
CA ILE A 110 -11.81 -11.27 11.96
C ILE A 110 -13.04 -11.41 11.06
N VAL A 111 -13.49 -10.29 10.49
CA VAL A 111 -14.74 -10.22 9.72
C VAL A 111 -14.58 -10.84 8.33
N GLY A 112 -13.50 -10.51 7.62
CA GLY A 112 -13.25 -10.97 6.25
C GLY A 112 -13.24 -12.49 6.11
N ARG A 113 -12.62 -13.19 7.05
CA ARG A 113 -12.60 -14.67 7.05
C ARG A 113 -13.98 -15.29 7.20
N ARG A 114 -14.91 -14.58 7.84
CA ARG A 114 -16.27 -15.06 8.16
C ARG A 114 -17.32 -14.59 7.18
N MET A 115 -16.97 -13.77 6.19
CA MET A 115 -17.92 -13.30 5.19
C MET A 115 -18.47 -14.48 4.38
N SER A 116 -19.76 -14.43 4.09
CA SER A 116 -20.40 -15.38 3.16
C SER A 116 -19.87 -15.19 1.75
N ASP A 117 -19.97 -16.24 0.92
CA ASP A 117 -19.46 -16.17 -0.45
C ASP A 117 -20.19 -15.12 -1.30
N SER A 118 -21.49 -14.92 -1.07
CA SER A 118 -22.24 -13.87 -1.75
C SER A 118 -21.73 -12.46 -1.42
N VAL A 119 -21.49 -12.18 -0.15
CA VAL A 119 -20.95 -10.89 0.30
C VAL A 119 -19.50 -10.72 -0.15
N GLY A 120 -18.67 -11.74 0.03
CA GLY A 120 -17.25 -11.69 -0.34
C GLY A 120 -17.05 -11.50 -1.83
N GLN A 121 -17.80 -12.19 -2.68
CA GLN A 121 -17.73 -12.03 -4.14
C GLN A 121 -18.24 -10.66 -4.59
N ALA A 122 -19.35 -10.18 -4.03
CA ALA A 122 -19.87 -8.86 -4.32
C ALA A 122 -18.88 -7.76 -3.94
N LEU A 123 -18.29 -7.84 -2.74
CA LEU A 123 -17.30 -6.88 -2.27
C LEU A 123 -16.03 -6.93 -3.14
N SER A 124 -15.56 -8.14 -3.51
CA SER A 124 -14.41 -8.31 -4.42
C SER A 124 -14.65 -7.65 -5.77
N GLY A 125 -15.87 -7.78 -6.32
CA GLY A 125 -16.25 -7.13 -7.58
C GLY A 125 -16.26 -5.60 -7.47
N VAL A 126 -16.88 -5.07 -6.43
CA VAL A 126 -16.94 -3.61 -6.19
C VAL A 126 -15.53 -3.04 -5.97
N VAL A 127 -14.72 -3.68 -5.14
CA VAL A 127 -13.34 -3.26 -4.88
C VAL A 127 -12.49 -3.34 -6.16
N GLY A 128 -12.63 -4.41 -6.93
CA GLY A 128 -11.91 -4.56 -8.21
C GLY A 128 -12.23 -3.45 -9.20
N LEU A 129 -13.52 -3.13 -9.39
CA LEU A 129 -13.95 -2.01 -10.24
C LEU A 129 -13.49 -0.67 -9.67
N GLY A 130 -13.59 -0.49 -8.36
CA GLY A 130 -13.13 0.71 -7.68
C GLY A 130 -11.62 0.94 -7.83
N LEU A 131 -10.81 -0.11 -7.78
CA LEU A 131 -9.36 -0.03 -8.02
C LEU A 131 -9.05 0.43 -9.45
N ILE A 132 -9.75 -0.10 -10.44
CA ILE A 132 -9.61 0.36 -11.83
C ILE A 132 -9.97 1.84 -11.92
N GLY A 133 -11.08 2.25 -11.33
CA GLY A 133 -11.51 3.65 -11.29
C GLY A 133 -10.51 4.56 -10.60
N LEU A 134 -9.92 4.10 -9.48
CA LEU A 134 -8.90 4.86 -8.75
C LEU A 134 -7.63 5.02 -9.58
N ILE A 135 -7.15 3.96 -10.23
CA ILE A 135 -5.98 4.02 -11.11
C ILE A 135 -6.21 5.01 -12.25
N LEU A 136 -7.39 4.96 -12.89
CA LEU A 136 -7.75 5.90 -13.95
C LEU A 136 -7.81 7.34 -13.42
N ALA A 137 -8.37 7.56 -12.24
CA ALA A 137 -8.41 8.89 -11.61
C ALA A 137 -7.00 9.42 -11.31
N MET A 138 -6.10 8.56 -10.84
CA MET A 138 -4.70 8.94 -10.58
C MET A 138 -3.94 9.24 -11.88
N VAL A 139 -4.19 8.49 -12.96
CA VAL A 139 -3.62 8.79 -14.28
C VAL A 139 -4.13 10.13 -14.79
N VAL A 140 -5.43 10.39 -14.67
CA VAL A 140 -6.04 11.68 -15.01
C VAL A 140 -5.44 12.81 -14.17
N GLN A 141 -5.24 12.60 -12.88
CA GLN A 141 -4.59 13.58 -12.00
C GLN A 141 -3.16 13.87 -12.46
N PHE A 142 -2.39 12.85 -12.78
CA PHE A 142 -1.01 12.99 -13.22
C PHE A 142 -0.93 13.77 -14.56
N ILE A 143 -1.68 13.32 -15.57
CA ILE A 143 -1.68 13.95 -16.90
C ILE A 143 -2.32 15.34 -16.82
N GLY A 144 -3.46 15.46 -16.18
CA GLY A 144 -4.18 16.73 -16.02
C GLY A 144 -3.38 17.75 -15.22
N GLY A 145 -2.61 17.31 -14.24
CA GLY A 145 -1.71 18.14 -13.46
C GLY A 145 -0.60 18.83 -14.29
N ILE A 146 -0.22 18.24 -15.41
CA ILE A 146 0.74 18.86 -16.35
C ILE A 146 0.10 20.07 -17.07
N PHE A 147 -1.19 19.95 -17.44
CA PHE A 147 -1.88 20.98 -18.24
C PHE A 147 -2.68 21.97 -17.39
N ALA A 148 -3.22 21.55 -16.27
CA ALA A 148 -4.05 22.35 -15.39
C ALA A 148 -3.79 22.04 -13.90
N PRO A 149 -2.59 22.36 -13.38
CA PRO A 149 -2.19 21.97 -12.02
C PRO A 149 -3.13 22.49 -10.93
N ALA A 150 -3.66 23.68 -11.06
CA ALA A 150 -4.58 24.28 -10.09
C ALA A 150 -5.87 23.46 -9.91
N MET A 151 -6.33 22.79 -10.97
CA MET A 151 -7.52 21.95 -10.94
C MET A 151 -7.22 20.56 -10.39
N PHE A 152 -6.18 19.90 -10.90
CA PHE A 152 -5.91 18.49 -10.63
C PHE A 152 -5.04 18.25 -9.37
N HIS A 153 -4.29 19.27 -8.94
CA HIS A 153 -3.58 19.25 -7.65
C HIS A 153 -4.26 20.15 -6.60
N GLY A 154 -5.47 20.64 -6.90
CA GLY A 154 -6.27 21.40 -5.94
C GLY A 154 -6.79 20.52 -4.81
N THR A 155 -7.06 21.16 -3.66
CA THR A 155 -7.54 20.51 -2.44
C THR A 155 -8.77 19.62 -2.66
N SER A 156 -9.72 20.06 -3.46
CA SER A 156 -10.96 19.28 -3.70
C SER A 156 -10.71 18.00 -4.46
N PHE A 157 -9.85 18.02 -5.47
CA PHE A 157 -9.54 16.82 -6.25
C PHE A 157 -8.71 15.83 -5.41
N GLU A 158 -7.73 16.33 -4.67
CA GLU A 158 -6.91 15.51 -3.77
C GLU A 158 -7.73 14.89 -2.64
N LEU A 159 -8.67 15.64 -2.05
CA LEU A 159 -9.58 15.14 -1.03
C LEU A 159 -10.47 14.02 -1.57
N MET A 160 -10.98 14.17 -2.79
CA MET A 160 -11.80 13.15 -3.44
C MET A 160 -11.01 11.86 -3.68
N ILE A 161 -9.79 11.94 -4.22
CA ILE A 161 -8.93 10.78 -4.46
C ILE A 161 -8.52 10.13 -3.13
N ALA A 162 -8.06 10.91 -2.16
CA ALA A 162 -7.61 10.38 -0.87
C ALA A 162 -8.76 9.74 -0.09
N GLY A 163 -9.95 10.35 -0.08
CA GLY A 163 -11.13 9.80 0.58
C GLY A 163 -11.62 8.52 -0.10
N PHE A 164 -11.77 8.55 -1.41
CA PHE A 164 -12.19 7.36 -2.18
C PHE A 164 -11.17 6.22 -2.05
N GLY A 165 -9.87 6.52 -2.18
CA GLY A 165 -8.81 5.53 -2.02
C GLY A 165 -8.80 4.90 -0.62
N THR A 166 -9.02 5.71 0.42
CA THR A 166 -9.09 5.20 1.80
C THR A 166 -10.24 4.20 1.96
N VAL A 167 -11.44 4.55 1.55
CA VAL A 167 -12.62 3.66 1.62
C VAL A 167 -12.38 2.39 0.81
N LEU A 168 -11.83 2.52 -0.38
CA LEU A 168 -11.56 1.41 -1.28
C LEU A 168 -10.56 0.42 -0.68
N PHE A 169 -9.46 0.90 -0.09
CA PHE A 169 -8.45 0.02 0.50
C PHE A 169 -8.88 -0.56 1.86
N VAL A 170 -9.79 0.09 2.58
CA VAL A 170 -10.50 -0.56 3.69
C VAL A 170 -11.26 -1.79 3.18
N GLY A 171 -12.04 -1.64 2.12
CA GLY A 171 -12.72 -2.76 1.47
C GLY A 171 -11.77 -3.83 0.96
N ALA A 172 -10.64 -3.43 0.36
CA ALA A 172 -9.60 -4.34 -0.11
C ALA A 172 -9.00 -5.18 1.02
N ALA A 173 -8.85 -4.65 2.22
CA ALA A 173 -8.38 -5.41 3.38
C ALA A 173 -9.36 -6.55 3.73
N PHE A 174 -10.65 -6.28 3.73
CA PHE A 174 -11.67 -7.33 3.94
C PHE A 174 -11.64 -8.38 2.83
N VAL A 175 -11.48 -7.96 1.58
CA VAL A 175 -11.37 -8.87 0.42
C VAL A 175 -10.15 -9.77 0.54
N ASP A 176 -9.00 -9.26 0.96
CA ASP A 176 -7.79 -10.06 1.15
C ASP A 176 -8.02 -11.21 2.14
N PHE A 177 -8.62 -10.92 3.29
CA PHE A 177 -8.91 -11.94 4.30
C PHE A 177 -10.07 -12.88 3.91
N TYR A 178 -10.94 -12.48 3.02
CA TYR A 178 -11.94 -13.36 2.43
C TYR A 178 -11.33 -14.28 1.38
N THR A 179 -10.56 -13.72 0.45
CA THR A 179 -10.05 -14.43 -0.74
C THR A 179 -8.91 -15.38 -0.41
N MET A 180 -7.98 -14.97 0.44
CA MET A 180 -6.73 -15.70 0.67
C MET A 180 -6.94 -17.12 1.17
N PRO A 181 -7.76 -17.39 2.22
CA PRO A 181 -7.98 -18.74 2.70
C PRO A 181 -8.72 -19.63 1.70
N ARG A 182 -9.38 -19.05 0.70
CA ARG A 182 -10.20 -19.76 -0.31
C ARG A 182 -9.47 -20.02 -1.61
N SER A 183 -8.53 -19.16 -1.97
CA SER A 183 -7.92 -19.15 -3.30
C SER A 183 -6.43 -19.46 -3.31
N TYR A 184 -5.73 -19.26 -2.19
CA TYR A 184 -4.28 -19.47 -2.10
C TYR A 184 -3.97 -20.84 -1.49
N ARG A 185 -2.98 -21.52 -2.08
CA ARG A 185 -2.42 -22.73 -1.47
C ARG A 185 -1.53 -22.36 -0.29
N ASP A 186 -1.31 -23.33 0.59
CA ASP A 186 -0.48 -23.15 1.79
C ASP A 186 0.99 -22.82 1.48
N ASP A 187 1.49 -23.25 0.32
CA ASP A 187 2.85 -22.93 -0.15
C ASP A 187 2.97 -21.53 -0.78
N GLN A 188 1.85 -20.87 -1.05
CA GLN A 188 1.79 -19.51 -1.60
C GLN A 188 1.70 -18.43 -0.51
N TYR A 189 2.13 -18.71 0.71
CA TYR A 189 2.00 -17.76 1.82
C TYR A 189 2.78 -16.45 1.61
N LEU A 190 3.89 -16.47 0.88
CA LEU A 190 4.60 -15.23 0.55
C LEU A 190 3.89 -14.40 -0.52
N ALA A 191 3.20 -15.04 -1.47
CA ALA A 191 2.33 -14.33 -2.41
C ALA A 191 1.16 -13.67 -1.66
N GLY A 192 0.58 -14.38 -0.70
CA GLY A 192 -0.43 -13.83 0.19
C GLY A 192 0.09 -12.69 1.05
N ALA A 193 1.30 -12.84 1.61
CA ALA A 193 1.95 -11.79 2.37
C ALA A 193 2.17 -10.53 1.53
N LEU A 194 2.61 -10.67 0.29
CA LEU A 194 2.80 -9.54 -0.62
C LEU A 194 1.48 -8.84 -0.93
N SER A 195 0.40 -9.58 -1.19
CA SER A 195 -0.93 -9.01 -1.42
C SER A 195 -1.42 -8.20 -0.21
N MET A 196 -1.36 -8.78 0.98
CA MET A 196 -1.75 -8.09 2.22
C MET A 196 -0.85 -6.89 2.52
N TYR A 197 0.44 -7.01 2.29
CA TYR A 197 1.40 -5.93 2.47
C TYR A 197 1.06 -4.74 1.56
N LEU A 198 0.77 -5.00 0.28
CA LEU A 198 0.35 -3.95 -0.66
C LEU A 198 -0.92 -3.24 -0.21
N THR A 199 -1.93 -3.99 0.21
CA THR A 199 -3.18 -3.40 0.70
C THR A 199 -2.92 -2.54 1.92
N TYR A 200 -2.09 -3.01 2.86
CA TYR A 200 -1.71 -2.25 4.06
C TYR A 200 -1.01 -0.94 3.68
N ILE A 201 0.03 -1.02 2.85
CA ILE A 201 0.81 0.16 2.46
C ILE A 201 -0.06 1.16 1.70
N ASN A 202 -0.90 0.71 0.79
CA ASN A 202 -1.80 1.61 0.06
C ASN A 202 -2.84 2.26 0.99
N LEU A 203 -3.41 1.52 1.94
CA LEU A 203 -4.31 2.10 2.93
C LEU A 203 -3.60 3.15 3.78
N PHE A 204 -2.40 2.85 4.26
CA PHE A 204 -1.55 3.81 4.97
C PHE A 204 -1.30 5.08 4.16
N ILE A 205 -0.92 4.94 2.88
CA ILE A 205 -0.67 6.07 1.98
C ILE A 205 -1.90 6.94 1.83
N PHE A 206 -3.07 6.35 1.57
CA PHE A 206 -4.30 7.12 1.36
C PHE A 206 -4.82 7.78 2.63
N ILE A 207 -4.71 7.13 3.78
CA ILE A 207 -5.03 7.77 5.07
C ILE A 207 -4.08 8.94 5.31
N LEU A 208 -2.79 8.77 5.05
CA LEU A 208 -1.80 9.82 5.22
C LEU A 208 -2.06 11.01 4.28
N ARG A 209 -2.37 10.74 3.01
CA ARG A 209 -2.78 11.78 2.05
C ARG A 209 -4.04 12.51 2.51
N LEU A 210 -5.02 11.78 3.05
CA LEU A 210 -6.24 12.37 3.60
C LEU A 210 -5.95 13.30 4.77
N ILE A 211 -5.08 12.89 5.71
CA ILE A 211 -4.66 13.73 6.82
C ILE A 211 -3.94 14.98 6.32
N ILE A 212 -3.05 14.85 5.35
CA ILE A 212 -2.32 15.99 4.78
C ILE A 212 -3.29 17.00 4.18
N VAL A 213 -4.24 16.57 3.35
CA VAL A 213 -5.17 17.47 2.67
C VAL A 213 -6.14 18.16 3.64
N LEU A 214 -6.49 17.48 4.75
CA LEU A 214 -7.37 18.07 5.78
C LEU A 214 -6.64 19.07 6.69
N ASN A 215 -5.31 19.06 6.74
CA ASN A 215 -4.50 19.93 7.59
C ASN A 215 -3.71 20.98 6.78
N GLY A 216 -3.71 20.87 5.48
CA GLY A 216 -3.12 21.87 4.56
C GLY A 216 -4.16 22.76 3.99
#